data_8c13e6361abac87d5839dc78b4a3087f
#
_entry.id   8c13e6361abac87d5839dc78b4a3087f
#
_cell.length_a   1.000
_cell.length_b   1.000
_cell.length_c   1.000
_cell.angle_alpha   90.00
_cell.angle_beta   90.00
_cell.angle_gamma   90.00
#
_symmetry.space_group_name_H-M   'P 1'
#
loop_
_entity.id
_entity.type
_entity.pdbx_description
1 polymer ?
#
loop_
_entity_poly.entity_id
_entity_poly.type
_entity_poly.pdbx_seq_one_letter_code
_entity_poly.pdbx_strand_id
1 'polypeptide(L)'
;MENLFGNLFETEKRQTKPLADRMRPERLSDFVGQESAVGAGSPLRRMIERDVLQSVLFYGPPGTGKTTLAKVIAHVTGEKFEAINAVSSGVPELRKLIAKAQEDRRNGRGRTIVFIDEIHRFNKAQQDVLLPYVENGTIVLIGATTENPFFEINSPLLSRMKVVRLEKLQAPQIQQILERAVADPERGFGNSFKAEPEALRIIADFASGDARSALNILEQAEFMLPEEGERVLTVATLRSVIGTALQRYDKKGDQHYDIISAFIKSMRGGDADAALHYLARMIEGGEDVRFVARRVVICAAEDVGLADPQALVVANAAAQAADFVGWPEAQIPLAEAVCYIANAPKSNTAYMGIAKARADVRNRNCGSVPKHLRDAHYPGAAKLGHGIDYKYPHNFPGGWVEQQYLPDELVGTRYYIPSGHGQDKGRR
;
A
#
# COMPACT_ATOMS: atom_id res chain seq x y z
N MET A 1 13.73 -47.88 17.24
CA MET A 1 12.60 -47.94 16.28
C MET A 1 11.65 -46.70 16.36
N GLU A 2 11.73 -45.88 17.40
CA GLU A 2 10.84 -44.70 17.58
C GLU A 2 11.16 -43.49 16.68
N ASN A 3 12.38 -43.37 16.15
CA ASN A 3 12.75 -42.19 15.34
C ASN A 3 12.40 -42.30 13.84
N LEU A 4 12.10 -43.49 13.32
CA LEU A 4 11.82 -43.67 11.88
C LEU A 4 10.39 -43.26 11.53
N PHE A 5 9.42 -43.53 12.39
CA PHE A 5 8.03 -43.16 12.20
C PHE A 5 7.78 -41.68 12.48
N GLY A 6 8.48 -41.08 13.44
CA GLY A 6 8.41 -39.65 13.71
C GLY A 6 8.84 -38.81 12.49
N ASN A 7 9.93 -39.18 11.83
CA ASN A 7 10.43 -38.51 10.64
C ASN A 7 9.50 -38.64 9.41
N LEU A 8 8.86 -39.84 9.25
CA LEU A 8 7.89 -40.07 8.17
C LEU A 8 6.63 -39.18 8.33
N PHE A 9 6.08 -39.11 9.55
CA PHE A 9 4.91 -38.26 9.84
C PHE A 9 5.22 -36.75 9.74
N GLU A 10 6.44 -36.32 10.07
CA GLU A 10 6.87 -34.95 9.87
C GLU A 10 7.10 -34.62 8.39
N THR A 11 7.61 -35.56 7.62
CA THR A 11 7.82 -35.40 6.16
C THR A 11 6.48 -35.36 5.42
N GLU A 12 5.52 -36.24 5.75
CA GLU A 12 4.16 -36.21 5.20
C GLU A 12 3.42 -34.90 5.58
N LYS A 13 3.52 -34.45 6.84
CA LYS A 13 2.96 -33.16 7.25
C LYS A 13 3.60 -31.95 6.54
N ARG A 14 4.88 -32.04 6.16
CA ARG A 14 5.55 -30.99 5.38
C ARG A 14 5.04 -30.93 3.94
N GLN A 15 4.82 -32.08 3.30
CA GLN A 15 4.30 -32.16 1.92
C GLN A 15 2.84 -31.70 1.78
N THR A 16 2.05 -31.72 2.86
CA THR A 16 0.66 -31.24 2.84
C THR A 16 0.50 -29.74 2.99
N LYS A 17 1.59 -28.98 3.32
CA LYS A 17 1.52 -27.50 3.41
C LYS A 17 1.69 -26.86 2.04
N PRO A 18 0.96 -25.77 1.74
CA PRO A 18 1.15 -24.99 0.51
C PRO A 18 2.62 -24.60 0.29
N LEU A 19 3.09 -24.60 -0.96
CA LEU A 19 4.46 -24.23 -1.31
C LEU A 19 4.85 -22.86 -0.76
N ALA A 20 3.95 -21.89 -0.79
CA ALA A 20 4.16 -20.56 -0.24
C ALA A 20 4.46 -20.56 1.28
N ASP A 21 3.97 -21.56 2.02
CA ASP A 21 4.28 -21.71 3.44
C ASP A 21 5.59 -22.48 3.67
N ARG A 22 5.87 -23.49 2.84
CA ARG A 22 7.11 -24.28 2.90
C ARG A 22 8.34 -23.42 2.55
N MET A 23 8.22 -22.56 1.53
CA MET A 23 9.30 -21.70 1.03
C MET A 23 9.54 -20.43 1.87
N ARG A 24 8.88 -20.27 3.03
CA ARG A 24 9.13 -19.11 3.89
C ARG A 24 10.58 -19.06 4.35
N PRO A 25 11.28 -17.91 4.22
CA PRO A 25 12.59 -17.71 4.81
C PRO A 25 12.61 -18.04 6.30
N GLU A 26 13.66 -18.73 6.75
CA GLU A 26 13.91 -19.01 8.17
C GLU A 26 15.00 -18.09 8.74
N ARG A 27 15.85 -17.53 7.88
CA ARG A 27 16.96 -16.64 8.24
C ARG A 27 16.83 -15.31 7.51
N LEU A 28 17.40 -14.25 8.07
CA LEU A 28 17.46 -12.95 7.42
C LEU A 28 18.24 -12.98 6.10
N SER A 29 19.25 -13.87 5.99
CA SER A 29 20.03 -14.09 4.74
C SER A 29 19.20 -14.66 3.59
N ASP A 30 18.13 -15.36 3.91
CA ASP A 30 17.27 -16.02 2.92
C ASP A 30 16.18 -15.07 2.39
N PHE A 31 16.05 -13.91 3.03
CA PHE A 31 15.06 -12.91 2.66
C PHE A 31 15.46 -12.23 1.35
N VAL A 32 14.61 -12.31 0.35
CA VAL A 32 14.86 -11.72 -0.96
C VAL A 32 14.22 -10.33 -0.99
N GLY A 33 14.99 -9.34 -1.43
CA GLY A 33 14.57 -7.95 -1.45
C GLY A 33 14.50 -7.32 -0.06
N GLN A 34 13.82 -6.17 0.05
CA GLN A 34 13.63 -5.42 1.29
C GLN A 34 14.95 -4.88 1.89
N GLU A 35 15.90 -4.52 1.05
CA GLU A 35 17.23 -4.04 1.47
C GLU A 35 17.14 -2.80 2.37
N SER A 36 16.17 -1.93 2.14
CA SER A 36 15.90 -0.76 2.99
C SER A 36 15.46 -1.13 4.40
N ALA A 37 14.74 -2.24 4.55
CA ALA A 37 14.20 -2.70 5.83
C ALA A 37 15.18 -3.61 6.58
N VAL A 38 15.74 -4.64 5.90
CA VAL A 38 16.53 -5.71 6.53
C VAL A 38 17.89 -5.94 5.86
N GLY A 39 18.30 -5.10 4.92
CA GLY A 39 19.63 -5.14 4.32
C GLY A 39 20.76 -4.91 5.33
N ALA A 40 21.98 -5.25 4.95
CA ALA A 40 23.16 -5.07 5.80
C ALA A 40 23.26 -3.61 6.27
N GLY A 41 23.35 -3.41 7.59
CA GLY A 41 23.45 -2.08 8.20
C GLY A 41 22.15 -1.32 8.36
N SER A 42 20.99 -1.87 7.94
CA SER A 42 19.69 -1.25 8.21
C SER A 42 19.43 -1.16 9.73
N PRO A 43 18.68 -0.14 10.17
CA PRO A 43 18.42 0.03 11.61
C PRO A 43 17.67 -1.15 12.23
N LEU A 44 16.73 -1.76 11.53
CA LEU A 44 15.99 -2.91 12.03
C LEU A 44 16.91 -4.13 12.17
N ARG A 45 17.75 -4.41 11.16
CA ARG A 45 18.70 -5.53 11.22
C ARG A 45 19.67 -5.40 12.39
N ARG A 46 20.20 -4.19 12.64
CA ARG A 46 21.07 -3.94 13.80
C ARG A 46 20.35 -4.18 15.14
N MET A 47 19.05 -3.84 15.23
CA MET A 47 18.25 -4.11 16.43
C MET A 47 18.08 -5.62 16.67
N ILE A 48 17.85 -6.38 15.60
CA ILE A 48 17.73 -7.84 15.67
C ILE A 48 19.06 -8.47 16.08
N GLU A 49 20.14 -8.11 15.41
CA GLU A 49 21.49 -8.68 15.65
C GLU A 49 22.04 -8.36 17.05
N ARG A 50 21.60 -7.25 17.68
CA ARG A 50 22.01 -6.84 19.03
C ARG A 50 21.02 -7.25 20.13
N ASP A 51 19.97 -7.95 19.80
CA ASP A 51 18.89 -8.33 20.71
C ASP A 51 18.26 -7.15 21.49
N VAL A 52 18.15 -5.99 20.83
CA VAL A 52 17.52 -4.78 21.38
C VAL A 52 16.23 -4.45 20.60
N LEU A 53 15.47 -5.47 20.24
CA LEU A 53 14.26 -5.32 19.45
C LEU A 53 13.22 -4.47 20.21
N GLN A 54 12.77 -3.41 19.56
CA GLN A 54 11.63 -2.58 19.97
C GLN A 54 10.38 -3.03 19.18
N SER A 55 9.22 -2.55 19.63
CA SER A 55 7.98 -2.79 18.87
C SER A 55 8.05 -2.17 17.47
N VAL A 56 7.57 -2.92 16.48
CA VAL A 56 7.69 -2.58 15.06
C VAL A 56 6.33 -2.69 14.38
N LEU A 57 6.07 -1.78 13.47
CA LEU A 57 4.90 -1.83 12.59
C LEU A 57 5.34 -1.99 11.13
N PHE A 58 5.07 -3.16 10.56
CA PHE A 58 5.29 -3.42 9.15
C PHE A 58 4.09 -2.97 8.34
N TYR A 59 4.31 -2.11 7.33
CA TYR A 59 3.25 -1.76 6.39
C TYR A 59 3.73 -1.89 4.95
N GLY A 60 2.81 -2.25 4.06
CA GLY A 60 3.09 -2.43 2.65
C GLY A 60 2.14 -3.43 1.99
N PRO A 61 2.24 -3.60 0.67
CA PRO A 61 1.35 -4.46 -0.11
C PRO A 61 1.32 -5.92 0.38
N PRO A 62 0.29 -6.70 0.01
CA PRO A 62 0.26 -8.13 0.29
C PRO A 62 1.45 -8.86 -0.35
N GLY A 63 1.83 -10.02 0.18
CA GLY A 63 2.90 -10.86 -0.35
C GLY A 63 4.33 -10.34 -0.24
N THR A 64 4.55 -9.17 0.40
CA THR A 64 5.90 -8.57 0.59
C THR A 64 6.71 -9.17 1.74
N GLY A 65 6.15 -10.13 2.48
CA GLY A 65 6.86 -10.86 3.52
C GLY A 65 6.67 -10.33 4.95
N LYS A 66 5.68 -9.48 5.26
CA LYS A 66 5.43 -8.93 6.62
C LYS A 66 5.37 -10.00 7.70
N THR A 67 4.49 -10.98 7.54
CA THR A 67 4.31 -12.10 8.47
C THR A 67 5.55 -13.00 8.53
N THR A 68 6.22 -13.19 7.40
CA THR A 68 7.46 -13.96 7.30
C THR A 68 8.58 -13.29 8.08
N LEU A 69 8.75 -11.97 7.90
CA LEU A 69 9.78 -11.21 8.60
C LEU A 69 9.57 -11.24 10.12
N ALA A 70 8.34 -11.14 10.59
CA ALA A 70 8.01 -11.26 12.02
C ALA A 70 8.44 -12.62 12.59
N LYS A 71 8.19 -13.70 11.85
CA LYS A 71 8.61 -15.06 12.26
C LYS A 71 10.13 -15.24 12.26
N VAL A 72 10.80 -14.71 11.23
CA VAL A 72 12.28 -14.75 11.16
C VAL A 72 12.89 -13.98 12.34
N ILE A 73 12.34 -12.81 12.68
CA ILE A 73 12.79 -12.05 13.84
C ILE A 73 12.68 -12.86 15.12
N ALA A 74 11.52 -13.47 15.36
CA ALA A 74 11.30 -14.29 16.55
C ALA A 74 12.26 -15.49 16.62
N HIS A 75 12.51 -16.12 15.47
CA HIS A 75 13.46 -17.25 15.41
C HIS A 75 14.90 -16.82 15.70
N VAL A 76 15.34 -15.69 15.13
CA VAL A 76 16.71 -15.18 15.32
C VAL A 76 16.95 -14.68 16.75
N THR A 77 15.94 -14.05 17.38
CA THR A 77 16.05 -13.54 18.76
C THR A 77 15.78 -14.62 19.82
N GLY A 78 15.31 -15.80 19.41
CA GLY A 78 14.93 -16.87 20.35
C GLY A 78 13.74 -16.53 21.24
N GLU A 79 12.99 -15.48 20.90
CA GLU A 79 11.84 -15.04 21.67
C GLU A 79 10.59 -15.85 21.34
N LYS A 80 9.70 -15.98 22.33
CA LYS A 80 8.42 -16.64 22.13
C LYS A 80 7.55 -15.85 21.16
N PHE A 81 6.99 -16.53 20.17
CA PHE A 81 6.14 -15.94 19.13
C PHE A 81 4.67 -16.33 19.31
N GLU A 82 3.82 -15.36 19.55
CA GLU A 82 2.38 -15.54 19.65
C GLU A 82 1.71 -14.69 18.59
N ALA A 83 0.92 -15.32 17.72
CA ALA A 83 0.25 -14.62 16.60
C ALA A 83 -1.25 -14.47 16.85
N ILE A 84 -1.76 -13.29 16.54
CA ILE A 84 -3.19 -12.95 16.58
C ILE A 84 -3.60 -12.43 15.20
N ASN A 85 -4.77 -12.87 14.75
CA ASN A 85 -5.41 -12.29 13.59
C ASN A 85 -6.45 -11.27 14.06
N ALA A 86 -6.29 -10.00 13.67
CA ALA A 86 -7.16 -8.92 14.10
C ALA A 86 -8.62 -9.06 13.60
N VAL A 87 -8.85 -9.84 12.54
CA VAL A 87 -10.20 -10.07 11.99
C VAL A 87 -11.03 -11.00 12.87
N SER A 88 -10.38 -12.01 13.47
CA SER A 88 -11.08 -13.06 14.25
C SER A 88 -10.95 -12.93 15.75
N SER A 89 -10.11 -12.02 16.26
CA SER A 89 -9.75 -11.95 17.69
C SER A 89 -10.31 -10.72 18.38
N GLY A 90 -10.85 -10.93 19.58
CA GLY A 90 -11.43 -9.89 20.42
C GLY A 90 -10.53 -9.46 21.60
N VAL A 91 -11.01 -8.48 22.39
CA VAL A 91 -10.33 -8.03 23.63
C VAL A 91 -10.06 -9.16 24.62
N PRO A 92 -10.96 -10.16 24.82
CA PRO A 92 -10.69 -11.27 25.76
C PRO A 92 -9.47 -12.09 25.38
N GLU A 93 -9.28 -12.40 24.10
CA GLU A 93 -8.12 -13.17 23.62
C GLU A 93 -6.82 -12.37 23.78
N LEU A 94 -6.86 -11.08 23.47
CA LEU A 94 -5.71 -10.19 23.73
C LEU A 94 -5.30 -10.20 25.20
N ARG A 95 -6.26 -10.06 26.12
CA ARG A 95 -5.99 -10.08 27.56
C ARG A 95 -5.42 -11.42 28.03
N LYS A 96 -5.94 -12.53 27.51
CA LYS A 96 -5.44 -13.88 27.81
C LYS A 96 -3.98 -14.05 27.36
N LEU A 97 -3.67 -13.59 26.16
CA LEU A 97 -2.32 -13.66 25.62
C LEU A 97 -1.36 -12.78 26.44
N ILE A 98 -1.77 -11.55 26.76
CA ILE A 98 -0.98 -10.64 27.60
C ILE A 98 -0.71 -11.23 28.99
N ALA A 99 -1.73 -11.82 29.63
CA ALA A 99 -1.57 -12.47 30.94
C ALA A 99 -0.52 -13.59 30.87
N LYS A 100 -0.56 -14.39 29.81
CA LYS A 100 0.44 -15.44 29.56
C LYS A 100 1.85 -14.87 29.35
N ALA A 101 1.99 -13.78 28.59
CA ALA A 101 3.27 -13.08 28.39
C ALA A 101 3.82 -12.50 29.73
N GLN A 102 2.95 -11.98 30.58
CA GLN A 102 3.33 -11.53 31.92
C GLN A 102 3.84 -12.67 32.83
N GLU A 103 3.15 -13.81 32.77
CA GLU A 103 3.57 -15.01 33.52
C GLU A 103 4.90 -15.54 33.01
N ASP A 104 5.09 -15.66 31.70
CA ASP A 104 6.35 -16.09 31.10
C ASP A 104 7.50 -15.18 31.50
N ARG A 105 7.29 -13.85 31.49
CA ARG A 105 8.31 -12.88 31.95
C ARG A 105 8.64 -13.02 33.42
N ARG A 106 7.65 -13.21 34.31
CA ARG A 106 7.86 -13.43 35.74
C ARG A 106 8.65 -14.71 36.01
N ASN A 107 8.43 -15.73 35.21
CA ASN A 107 9.14 -17.01 35.31
C ASN A 107 10.52 -17.03 34.63
N GLY A 108 11.02 -15.87 34.17
CA GLY A 108 12.32 -15.76 33.51
C GLY A 108 12.41 -16.39 32.13
N ARG A 109 11.27 -16.64 31.47
CA ARG A 109 11.21 -17.29 30.14
C ARG A 109 11.43 -16.33 28.97
N GLY A 110 11.97 -15.14 29.19
CA GLY A 110 12.23 -14.13 28.18
C GLY A 110 11.04 -13.23 27.85
N ARG A 111 11.17 -12.47 26.78
CA ARG A 111 10.13 -11.60 26.26
C ARG A 111 9.22 -12.38 25.32
N THR A 112 8.00 -11.90 25.10
CA THR A 112 7.08 -12.47 24.14
C THR A 112 6.88 -11.48 22.98
N ILE A 113 7.16 -11.93 21.75
CA ILE A 113 6.76 -11.21 20.54
C ILE A 113 5.28 -11.50 20.29
N VAL A 114 4.46 -10.47 20.30
CA VAL A 114 3.05 -10.54 19.91
C VAL A 114 2.94 -10.00 18.50
N PHE A 115 2.64 -10.90 17.56
CA PHE A 115 2.40 -10.54 16.17
C PHE A 115 0.91 -10.36 15.92
N ILE A 116 0.53 -9.19 15.40
CA ILE A 116 -0.86 -8.88 15.04
C ILE A 116 -0.93 -8.63 13.54
N ASP A 117 -1.52 -9.59 12.82
CA ASP A 117 -1.78 -9.42 11.39
C ASP A 117 -3.01 -8.56 11.16
N GLU A 118 -2.94 -7.69 10.14
CA GLU A 118 -3.99 -6.71 9.79
C GLU A 118 -4.42 -5.85 10.99
N ILE A 119 -3.45 -5.34 11.75
CA ILE A 119 -3.68 -4.58 13.00
C ILE A 119 -4.63 -3.38 12.81
N HIS A 120 -4.77 -2.84 11.61
CA HIS A 120 -5.74 -1.78 11.29
C HIS A 120 -7.21 -2.20 11.49
N ARG A 121 -7.49 -3.51 11.57
CA ARG A 121 -8.82 -4.02 11.89
C ARG A 121 -9.19 -3.91 13.37
N PHE A 122 -8.22 -3.66 14.23
CA PHE A 122 -8.49 -3.38 15.62
C PHE A 122 -9.05 -1.97 15.80
N ASN A 123 -10.16 -1.87 16.53
CA ASN A 123 -10.68 -0.58 16.94
C ASN A 123 -9.79 0.10 17.99
N LYS A 124 -10.05 1.38 18.28
CA LYS A 124 -9.23 2.17 19.23
C LYS A 124 -9.12 1.51 20.59
N ALA A 125 -10.21 0.96 21.14
CA ALA A 125 -10.21 0.31 22.44
C ALA A 125 -9.32 -0.95 22.47
N GLN A 126 -9.28 -1.73 21.38
CA GLN A 126 -8.41 -2.89 21.25
C GLN A 126 -6.93 -2.47 21.16
N GLN A 127 -6.63 -1.40 20.40
CA GLN A 127 -5.28 -0.84 20.32
C GLN A 127 -4.82 -0.27 21.67
N ASP A 128 -5.70 0.39 22.41
CA ASP A 128 -5.39 0.97 23.73
C ASP A 128 -5.07 -0.09 24.78
N VAL A 129 -5.65 -1.29 24.70
CA VAL A 129 -5.33 -2.42 25.59
C VAL A 129 -3.86 -2.82 25.49
N LEU A 130 -3.20 -2.62 24.34
CA LEU A 130 -1.79 -2.99 24.12
C LEU A 130 -0.82 -1.97 24.73
N LEU A 131 -1.20 -0.70 24.85
CA LEU A 131 -0.32 0.41 25.23
C LEU A 131 0.48 0.17 26.49
N PRO A 132 -0.11 -0.19 27.66
CA PRO A 132 0.66 -0.35 28.90
C PRO A 132 1.73 -1.44 28.81
N TYR A 133 1.48 -2.47 28.00
CA TYR A 133 2.34 -3.65 27.87
C TYR A 133 3.46 -3.46 26.86
N VAL A 134 3.24 -2.61 25.86
CA VAL A 134 4.28 -2.12 24.95
C VAL A 134 5.21 -1.13 25.70
N GLU A 135 4.64 -0.21 26.48
CA GLU A 135 5.39 0.78 27.25
C GLU A 135 6.33 0.17 28.30
N ASN A 136 5.83 -0.79 29.08
CA ASN A 136 6.60 -1.43 30.12
C ASN A 136 7.47 -2.60 29.62
N GLY A 137 7.44 -2.87 28.30
CA GLY A 137 8.22 -3.95 27.67
C GLY A 137 7.79 -5.36 28.07
N THR A 138 6.56 -5.56 28.54
CA THR A 138 6.03 -6.90 28.80
C THR A 138 5.94 -7.70 27.51
N ILE A 139 5.56 -7.04 26.43
CA ILE A 139 5.52 -7.61 25.09
C ILE A 139 6.35 -6.76 24.12
N VAL A 140 6.88 -7.39 23.10
CA VAL A 140 7.36 -6.74 21.89
C VAL A 140 6.28 -6.89 20.84
N LEU A 141 5.62 -5.78 20.48
CA LEU A 141 4.54 -5.80 19.51
C LEU A 141 5.11 -5.70 18.09
N ILE A 142 4.78 -6.67 17.24
CA ILE A 142 5.01 -6.58 15.80
C ILE A 142 3.64 -6.51 15.11
N GLY A 143 3.25 -5.33 14.65
CA GLY A 143 2.03 -5.15 13.86
C GLY A 143 2.31 -5.33 12.36
N ALA A 144 1.36 -5.85 11.60
CA ALA A 144 1.38 -5.87 10.15
C ALA A 144 0.10 -5.24 9.59
N THR A 145 0.23 -4.45 8.53
CA THR A 145 -0.92 -3.84 7.85
C THR A 145 -0.64 -3.60 6.37
N THR A 146 -1.68 -3.66 5.56
CA THR A 146 -1.65 -3.24 4.16
C THR A 146 -2.02 -1.76 3.99
N GLU A 147 -2.65 -1.16 5.00
CA GLU A 147 -3.14 0.21 4.98
C GLU A 147 -2.10 1.21 5.51
N ASN A 148 -2.32 2.51 5.26
CA ASN A 148 -1.43 3.55 5.77
C ASN A 148 -1.55 3.68 7.30
N PRO A 149 -0.49 3.35 8.06
CA PRO A 149 -0.55 3.29 9.51
C PRO A 149 -0.85 4.64 10.18
N PHE A 150 -0.55 5.75 9.53
CA PHE A 150 -0.78 7.09 10.07
C PHE A 150 -2.26 7.48 10.14
N PHE A 151 -3.14 6.76 9.42
CA PHE A 151 -4.58 6.96 9.47
C PHE A 151 -5.28 5.94 10.35
N GLU A 152 -4.76 4.71 10.41
CA GLU A 152 -5.47 3.57 10.99
C GLU A 152 -5.01 3.23 12.42
N ILE A 153 -3.77 3.56 12.77
CA ILE A 153 -3.23 3.25 14.10
C ILE A 153 -3.29 4.50 14.98
N ASN A 154 -3.75 4.32 16.22
CA ASN A 154 -3.82 5.44 17.16
C ASN A 154 -2.42 6.02 17.43
N SER A 155 -2.35 7.34 17.53
CA SER A 155 -1.09 8.07 17.70
C SER A 155 -0.28 7.63 18.93
N PRO A 156 -0.90 7.32 20.10
CA PRO A 156 -0.16 6.81 21.25
C PRO A 156 0.57 5.48 20.99
N LEU A 157 -0.06 4.53 20.28
CA LEU A 157 0.57 3.26 19.93
C LEU A 157 1.65 3.47 18.87
N LEU A 158 1.34 4.25 17.83
CA LEU A 158 2.26 4.52 16.73
C LEU A 158 3.56 5.20 17.21
N SER A 159 3.47 6.10 18.20
CA SER A 159 4.65 6.80 18.76
C SER A 159 5.63 5.87 19.49
N ARG A 160 5.19 4.66 19.85
CA ARG A 160 5.98 3.64 20.57
C ARG A 160 6.47 2.52 19.67
N MET A 161 6.17 2.60 18.38
CA MET A 161 6.53 1.59 17.40
C MET A 161 7.45 2.19 16.33
N LYS A 162 8.39 1.40 15.86
CA LYS A 162 9.16 1.75 14.67
C LYS A 162 8.39 1.36 13.42
N VAL A 163 8.01 2.34 12.61
CA VAL A 163 7.34 2.08 11.33
C VAL A 163 8.36 1.66 10.29
N VAL A 164 8.15 0.51 9.68
CA VAL A 164 9.00 -0.05 8.62
C VAL A 164 8.14 -0.36 7.39
N ARG A 165 8.46 0.29 6.29
CA ARG A 165 7.80 0.05 5.01
C ARG A 165 8.45 -1.14 4.31
N LEU A 166 7.61 -2.09 3.86
CA LEU A 166 8.00 -3.14 2.95
C LEU A 166 7.49 -2.82 1.54
N GLU A 167 8.35 -2.95 0.56
CA GLU A 167 8.06 -2.59 -0.82
C GLU A 167 7.64 -3.82 -1.63
N LYS A 168 6.96 -3.60 -2.75
CA LYS A 168 6.71 -4.68 -3.71
C LYS A 168 8.01 -5.29 -4.17
N LEU A 169 8.05 -6.60 -4.26
CA LEU A 169 9.18 -7.29 -4.86
C LEU A 169 9.24 -7.00 -6.37
N GLN A 170 10.43 -6.84 -6.87
CA GLN A 170 10.66 -6.71 -8.31
C GLN A 170 10.58 -8.08 -9.00
N ALA A 171 10.23 -8.12 -10.28
CA ALA A 171 10.12 -9.38 -11.02
C ALA A 171 11.38 -10.26 -10.93
N PRO A 172 12.62 -9.75 -11.03
CA PRO A 172 13.82 -10.58 -10.83
C PRO A 172 13.94 -11.19 -9.43
N GLN A 173 13.45 -10.49 -8.39
CA GLN A 173 13.46 -11.00 -7.01
C GLN A 173 12.44 -12.13 -6.84
N ILE A 174 11.26 -12.01 -7.46
CA ILE A 174 10.27 -13.09 -7.47
C ILE A 174 10.79 -14.28 -8.27
N GLN A 175 11.39 -14.04 -9.43
CA GLN A 175 12.00 -15.12 -10.22
C GLN A 175 13.05 -15.89 -9.41
N GLN A 176 13.90 -15.22 -8.65
CA GLN A 176 14.86 -15.85 -7.75
C GLN A 176 14.18 -16.73 -6.68
N ILE A 177 13.02 -16.29 -6.14
CA ILE A 177 12.22 -17.11 -5.20
C ILE A 177 11.67 -18.35 -5.89
N LEU A 178 11.16 -18.22 -7.12
CA LEU A 178 10.65 -19.35 -7.90
C LEU A 178 11.74 -20.35 -8.27
N GLU A 179 12.91 -19.90 -8.70
CA GLU A 179 14.08 -20.74 -9.00
C GLU A 179 14.54 -21.54 -7.75
N ARG A 180 14.55 -20.87 -6.56
CA ARG A 180 14.81 -21.55 -5.31
C ARG A 180 13.74 -22.61 -5.00
N ALA A 181 12.47 -22.32 -5.26
CA ALA A 181 11.39 -23.26 -5.01
C ALA A 181 11.46 -24.48 -5.92
N VAL A 182 11.89 -24.34 -7.17
CA VAL A 182 12.15 -25.48 -8.06
C VAL A 182 13.32 -26.32 -7.56
N ALA A 183 14.40 -25.68 -7.09
CA ALA A 183 15.65 -26.36 -6.75
C ALA A 183 15.71 -26.95 -5.34
N ASP A 184 15.03 -26.35 -4.35
CA ASP A 184 15.12 -26.73 -2.93
C ASP A 184 14.55 -28.16 -2.70
N PRO A 185 15.39 -29.14 -2.24
CA PRO A 185 14.94 -30.53 -2.09
C PRO A 185 14.08 -30.78 -0.84
N GLU A 186 14.15 -29.88 0.16
CA GLU A 186 13.44 -30.08 1.42
C GLU A 186 12.11 -29.32 1.47
N ARG A 187 12.10 -28.10 0.96
CA ARG A 187 10.96 -27.18 1.07
C ARG A 187 10.27 -26.93 -0.27
N GLY A 188 10.99 -27.10 -1.38
CA GLY A 188 10.52 -26.92 -2.73
C GLY A 188 10.20 -28.21 -3.46
N PHE A 189 10.58 -28.26 -4.72
CA PHE A 189 10.33 -29.39 -5.62
C PHE A 189 11.56 -30.29 -5.88
N GLY A 190 12.75 -29.93 -5.38
CA GLY A 190 13.96 -30.73 -5.48
C GLY A 190 14.38 -31.05 -6.92
N ASN A 191 14.12 -30.15 -7.86
CA ASN A 191 14.32 -30.36 -9.31
C ASN A 191 13.52 -31.56 -9.88
N SER A 192 12.35 -31.89 -9.30
CA SER A 192 11.46 -32.95 -9.81
C SER A 192 10.92 -32.64 -11.21
N PHE A 193 11.07 -31.41 -11.67
CA PHE A 193 10.78 -30.95 -13.03
C PHE A 193 11.76 -29.83 -13.43
N LYS A 194 11.90 -29.61 -14.73
CA LYS A 194 12.61 -28.46 -15.29
C LYS A 194 11.61 -27.33 -15.55
N ALA A 195 11.99 -26.08 -15.33
CA ALA A 195 11.19 -24.92 -15.68
C ALA A 195 11.92 -24.08 -16.74
N GLU A 196 11.23 -23.72 -17.81
CA GLU A 196 11.73 -22.76 -18.76
C GLU A 196 11.92 -21.40 -18.07
N PRO A 197 13.08 -20.72 -18.22
CA PRO A 197 13.29 -19.39 -17.61
C PRO A 197 12.18 -18.39 -17.96
N GLU A 198 11.66 -18.47 -19.18
CA GLU A 198 10.57 -17.63 -19.64
C GLU A 198 9.25 -17.91 -18.91
N ALA A 199 8.95 -19.17 -18.59
CA ALA A 199 7.76 -19.52 -17.79
C ALA A 199 7.86 -18.92 -16.37
N LEU A 200 9.03 -19.00 -15.72
CA LEU A 200 9.25 -18.41 -14.40
C LEU A 200 9.19 -16.89 -14.45
N ARG A 201 9.70 -16.25 -15.51
CA ARG A 201 9.59 -14.81 -15.73
C ARG A 201 8.14 -14.37 -15.84
N ILE A 202 7.33 -15.09 -16.62
CA ILE A 202 5.91 -14.80 -16.77
C ILE A 202 5.17 -14.91 -15.43
N ILE A 203 5.46 -15.92 -14.62
CA ILE A 203 4.89 -16.03 -13.26
C ILE A 203 5.29 -14.84 -12.41
N ALA A 204 6.57 -14.47 -12.43
CA ALA A 204 7.11 -13.36 -11.64
C ALA A 204 6.44 -12.02 -11.97
N ASP A 205 6.31 -11.75 -13.25
CA ASP A 205 5.65 -10.53 -13.74
C ASP A 205 4.14 -10.54 -13.41
N PHE A 206 3.47 -11.67 -13.62
CA PHE A 206 2.04 -11.83 -13.34
C PHE A 206 1.72 -11.62 -11.85
N ALA A 207 2.58 -12.10 -10.96
CA ALA A 207 2.42 -11.95 -9.52
C ALA A 207 2.52 -10.49 -9.04
N SER A 208 3.00 -9.56 -9.88
CA SER A 208 2.99 -8.10 -9.63
C SER A 208 3.56 -7.71 -8.25
N GLY A 209 4.61 -8.39 -7.81
CA GLY A 209 5.29 -8.13 -6.55
C GLY A 209 4.80 -8.94 -5.35
N ASP A 210 3.86 -9.87 -5.52
CA ASP A 210 3.35 -10.78 -4.48
C ASP A 210 3.99 -12.18 -4.61
N ALA A 211 4.98 -12.48 -3.75
CA ALA A 211 5.65 -13.77 -3.75
C ALA A 211 4.74 -14.96 -3.42
N ARG A 212 3.69 -14.75 -2.60
CA ARG A 212 2.73 -15.81 -2.27
C ARG A 212 1.91 -16.20 -3.50
N SER A 213 1.44 -15.22 -4.24
CA SER A 213 0.73 -15.45 -5.50
C SER A 213 1.62 -16.19 -6.51
N ALA A 214 2.88 -15.79 -6.65
CA ALA A 214 3.83 -16.44 -7.54
C ALA A 214 4.06 -17.92 -7.19
N LEU A 215 4.28 -18.23 -5.92
CA LEU A 215 4.48 -19.60 -5.47
C LEU A 215 3.23 -20.46 -5.62
N ASN A 216 2.04 -19.91 -5.39
CA ASN A 216 0.78 -20.63 -5.62
C ASN A 216 0.57 -20.97 -7.09
N ILE A 217 0.92 -20.04 -8.00
CA ILE A 217 0.85 -20.30 -9.45
C ILE A 217 1.84 -21.40 -9.85
N LEU A 218 3.07 -21.36 -9.32
CA LEU A 218 4.07 -22.39 -9.59
C LEU A 218 3.61 -23.77 -9.09
N GLU A 219 3.00 -23.84 -7.90
CA GLU A 219 2.46 -25.07 -7.32
C GLU A 219 1.30 -25.63 -8.18
N GLN A 220 0.39 -24.76 -8.63
CA GLN A 220 -0.68 -25.17 -9.54
C GLN A 220 -0.15 -25.63 -10.91
N ALA A 221 0.90 -24.99 -11.40
CA ALA A 221 1.51 -25.35 -12.68
C ALA A 221 2.21 -26.71 -12.60
N GLU A 222 2.82 -27.06 -11.47
CA GLU A 222 3.43 -28.37 -11.24
C GLU A 222 2.40 -29.48 -11.27
N PHE A 223 1.21 -29.28 -10.69
CA PHE A 223 0.11 -30.26 -10.76
C PHE A 223 -0.38 -30.58 -12.19
N MET A 224 -0.13 -29.70 -13.14
CA MET A 224 -0.52 -29.89 -14.55
C MET A 224 0.55 -30.63 -15.36
N LEU A 225 1.72 -30.90 -14.76
CA LEU A 225 2.77 -31.64 -15.44
C LEU A 225 2.45 -33.13 -15.47
N PRO A 226 2.88 -33.87 -16.51
CA PRO A 226 2.66 -35.31 -16.60
C PRO A 226 3.35 -36.05 -15.44
N GLU A 227 2.73 -37.12 -14.95
CA GLU A 227 3.31 -37.96 -13.91
C GLU A 227 4.50 -38.78 -14.42
N GLU A 228 4.46 -39.19 -15.71
CA GLU A 228 5.51 -39.98 -16.37
C GLU A 228 6.11 -39.19 -17.56
N GLY A 229 7.41 -39.43 -17.80
CA GLY A 229 8.14 -38.79 -18.90
C GLY A 229 8.92 -37.55 -18.50
N GLU A 230 9.24 -36.70 -19.50
CA GLU A 230 9.98 -35.46 -19.24
C GLU A 230 9.04 -34.38 -18.66
N ARG A 231 9.25 -34.04 -17.40
CA ARG A 231 8.47 -33.03 -16.67
C ARG A 231 9.10 -31.66 -16.92
N VAL A 232 8.54 -30.88 -17.83
CA VAL A 232 9.01 -29.54 -18.17
C VAL A 232 7.87 -28.53 -18.04
N LEU A 233 8.04 -27.54 -17.20
CA LEU A 233 7.13 -26.38 -17.12
C LEU A 233 7.45 -25.43 -18.30
N THR A 234 6.60 -25.49 -19.30
CA THR A 234 6.70 -24.63 -20.49
C THR A 234 5.72 -23.46 -20.39
N VAL A 235 5.92 -22.44 -21.23
CA VAL A 235 4.95 -21.34 -21.38
C VAL A 235 3.59 -21.86 -21.80
N ALA A 236 3.51 -22.93 -22.61
CA ALA A 236 2.26 -23.56 -23.04
C ALA A 236 1.49 -24.19 -21.86
N THR A 237 2.19 -24.93 -20.98
CA THR A 237 1.59 -25.50 -19.75
C THR A 237 1.11 -24.39 -18.81
N LEU A 238 1.88 -23.32 -18.66
CA LEU A 238 1.51 -22.18 -17.83
C LEU A 238 0.23 -21.51 -18.32
N ARG A 239 0.01 -21.44 -19.63
CA ARG A 239 -1.24 -20.90 -20.23
C ARG A 239 -2.49 -21.65 -19.79
N SER A 240 -2.42 -22.95 -19.59
CA SER A 240 -3.56 -23.74 -19.11
C SER A 240 -3.90 -23.46 -17.63
N VAL A 241 -2.91 -23.05 -16.83
CA VAL A 241 -3.09 -22.73 -15.41
C VAL A 241 -3.62 -21.32 -15.20
N ILE A 242 -3.02 -20.34 -15.88
CA ILE A 242 -3.35 -18.90 -15.69
C ILE A 242 -4.55 -18.52 -16.59
N GLY A 243 -4.91 -19.36 -17.59
CA GLY A 243 -6.09 -19.20 -18.43
C GLY A 243 -6.13 -17.87 -19.19
N THR A 244 -7.33 -17.27 -19.30
CA THR A 244 -7.54 -15.96 -19.96
C THR A 244 -6.75 -14.81 -19.31
N ALA A 245 -6.29 -14.98 -18.07
CA ALA A 245 -5.44 -13.99 -17.40
C ALA A 245 -4.07 -13.84 -18.09
N LEU A 246 -3.55 -14.91 -18.74
CA LEU A 246 -2.30 -14.83 -19.49
C LEU A 246 -2.48 -14.11 -20.85
N GLN A 247 -3.64 -14.25 -21.47
CA GLN A 247 -3.94 -13.48 -22.70
C GLN A 247 -3.94 -11.96 -22.42
N ARG A 248 -4.31 -11.59 -21.20
CA ARG A 248 -4.22 -10.21 -20.70
C ARG A 248 -2.77 -9.80 -20.37
N TYR A 249 -1.94 -10.77 -19.97
CA TYR A 249 -0.53 -10.54 -19.62
C TYR A 249 0.37 -10.29 -20.84
N ASP A 250 0.24 -11.07 -21.91
CA ASP A 250 0.95 -10.83 -23.19
C ASP A 250 0.67 -9.42 -23.76
N LYS A 251 -0.45 -8.80 -23.31
CA LYS A 251 -0.82 -7.42 -23.62
C LYS A 251 -0.37 -6.41 -22.55
N LYS A 252 0.10 -6.85 -21.36
CA LYS A 252 0.35 -6.02 -20.17
C LYS A 252 1.81 -5.63 -19.92
N GLY A 253 2.79 -6.06 -20.71
CA GLY A 253 4.18 -5.59 -20.64
C GLY A 253 4.27 -4.04 -20.65
N ASP A 254 5.30 -3.48 -21.17
CA ASP A 254 5.52 -2.01 -21.28
C ASP A 254 4.30 -1.24 -21.83
N GLN A 255 3.43 -1.91 -22.61
CA GLN A 255 2.18 -1.33 -23.15
C GLN A 255 1.12 -0.96 -22.10
N HIS A 256 1.10 -1.58 -20.90
CA HIS A 256 0.08 -1.25 -19.90
C HIS A 256 0.24 0.19 -19.36
N TYR A 257 1.47 0.56 -18.97
CA TYR A 257 1.76 1.92 -18.52
C TYR A 257 1.60 2.93 -19.66
N ASP A 258 1.92 2.52 -20.88
CA ASP A 258 1.77 3.35 -22.07
C ASP A 258 0.29 3.60 -22.40
N ILE A 259 -0.58 2.60 -22.27
CA ILE A 259 -2.02 2.75 -22.46
C ILE A 259 -2.62 3.72 -21.43
N ILE A 260 -2.28 3.56 -20.15
CA ILE A 260 -2.75 4.45 -19.07
C ILE A 260 -2.26 5.88 -19.32
N SER A 261 -0.99 6.02 -19.69
CA SER A 261 -0.39 7.32 -20.00
C SER A 261 -1.06 7.98 -21.21
N ALA A 262 -1.33 7.20 -22.26
CA ALA A 262 -2.03 7.65 -23.45
C ALA A 262 -3.49 8.05 -23.13
N PHE A 263 -4.20 7.26 -22.33
CA PHE A 263 -5.54 7.55 -21.84
C PHE A 263 -5.63 8.92 -21.17
N ILE A 264 -4.76 9.15 -20.18
CA ILE A 264 -4.73 10.43 -19.45
C ILE A 264 -4.35 11.58 -20.40
N LYS A 265 -3.33 11.39 -21.24
CA LYS A 265 -2.86 12.42 -22.19
C LYS A 265 -3.90 12.75 -23.24
N SER A 266 -4.73 11.79 -23.67
CA SER A 266 -5.84 12.03 -24.62
C SER A 266 -6.93 12.88 -23.98
N MET A 267 -7.37 12.58 -22.75
CA MET A 267 -8.32 13.43 -22.03
C MET A 267 -7.78 14.83 -21.80
N ARG A 268 -6.51 14.95 -21.41
CA ARG A 268 -5.80 16.22 -21.20
C ARG A 268 -5.68 17.02 -22.50
N GLY A 269 -5.35 16.35 -23.58
CA GLY A 269 -5.19 16.93 -24.92
C GLY A 269 -6.48 17.30 -25.62
N GLY A 270 -7.66 16.83 -25.13
CA GLY A 270 -8.95 17.15 -25.70
C GLY A 270 -9.38 16.21 -26.84
N ASP A 271 -8.75 15.05 -26.97
CA ASP A 271 -9.11 14.03 -27.97
C ASP A 271 -10.01 12.97 -27.33
N ALA A 272 -11.32 13.13 -27.48
CA ALA A 272 -12.32 12.21 -26.92
C ALA A 272 -12.29 10.83 -27.60
N ASP A 273 -12.02 10.74 -28.89
CA ASP A 273 -11.97 9.49 -29.64
C ASP A 273 -10.79 8.65 -29.21
N ALA A 274 -9.60 9.25 -29.09
CA ALA A 274 -8.42 8.59 -28.56
C ALA A 274 -8.63 8.16 -27.10
N ALA A 275 -9.25 9.01 -26.26
CA ALA A 275 -9.53 8.68 -24.85
C ALA A 275 -10.48 7.46 -24.75
N LEU A 276 -11.54 7.41 -25.54
CA LEU A 276 -12.45 6.24 -25.60
C LEU A 276 -11.74 4.99 -26.11
N HIS A 277 -10.87 5.11 -27.11
CA HIS A 277 -10.08 3.99 -27.60
C HIS A 277 -9.19 3.40 -26.50
N TYR A 278 -8.45 4.25 -25.75
CA TYR A 278 -7.61 3.78 -24.66
C TYR A 278 -8.41 3.27 -23.46
N LEU A 279 -9.59 3.86 -23.17
CA LEU A 279 -10.54 3.31 -22.20
C LEU A 279 -10.94 1.87 -22.57
N ALA A 280 -11.36 1.65 -23.82
CA ALA A 280 -11.72 0.32 -24.31
C ALA A 280 -10.54 -0.66 -24.19
N ARG A 281 -9.32 -0.25 -24.51
CA ARG A 281 -8.12 -1.09 -24.34
C ARG A 281 -7.87 -1.45 -22.87
N MET A 282 -8.15 -0.54 -21.93
CA MET A 282 -8.03 -0.82 -20.48
C MET A 282 -9.10 -1.83 -20.05
N ILE A 283 -10.34 -1.69 -20.51
CA ILE A 283 -11.45 -2.61 -20.22
C ILE A 283 -11.15 -4.02 -20.75
N GLU A 284 -10.80 -4.13 -22.04
CA GLU A 284 -10.42 -5.40 -22.67
C GLU A 284 -9.16 -6.01 -22.04
N GLY A 285 -8.25 -5.16 -21.54
CA GLY A 285 -7.10 -5.55 -20.75
C GLY A 285 -7.45 -6.07 -19.35
N GLY A 286 -8.71 -5.91 -18.90
CA GLY A 286 -9.22 -6.37 -17.61
C GLY A 286 -8.76 -5.50 -16.45
N GLU A 287 -8.63 -4.18 -16.69
CA GLU A 287 -8.36 -3.24 -15.60
C GLU A 287 -9.47 -3.24 -14.54
N ASP A 288 -9.07 -3.04 -13.31
CA ASP A 288 -10.01 -2.84 -12.20
C ASP A 288 -10.84 -1.57 -12.41
N VAL A 289 -12.16 -1.69 -12.23
CA VAL A 289 -13.10 -0.58 -12.46
C VAL A 289 -12.76 0.65 -11.59
N ARG A 290 -12.35 0.44 -10.34
CA ARG A 290 -11.98 1.51 -9.42
C ARG A 290 -10.67 2.16 -9.81
N PHE A 291 -9.76 1.39 -10.41
CA PHE A 291 -8.51 1.94 -10.93
C PHE A 291 -8.78 2.91 -12.09
N VAL A 292 -9.61 2.50 -13.06
CA VAL A 292 -10.01 3.37 -14.19
C VAL A 292 -10.73 4.62 -13.68
N ALA A 293 -11.73 4.45 -12.82
CA ALA A 293 -12.49 5.54 -12.24
C ALA A 293 -11.61 6.57 -11.51
N ARG A 294 -10.61 6.12 -10.74
CA ARG A 294 -9.64 7.02 -10.09
C ARG A 294 -8.86 7.87 -11.09
N ARG A 295 -8.48 7.33 -12.25
CA ARG A 295 -7.77 8.10 -13.28
C ARG A 295 -8.65 9.17 -13.90
N VAL A 296 -9.93 8.87 -14.10
CA VAL A 296 -10.93 9.84 -14.60
C VAL A 296 -11.11 10.98 -13.60
N VAL A 297 -11.31 10.68 -12.30
CA VAL A 297 -11.48 11.67 -11.24
C VAL A 297 -10.23 12.56 -11.10
N ILE A 298 -9.03 11.96 -11.12
CA ILE A 298 -7.78 12.72 -11.03
C ILE A 298 -7.64 13.66 -12.23
N CYS A 299 -7.89 13.19 -13.46
CA CYS A 299 -7.80 14.03 -14.67
C CYS A 299 -8.80 15.20 -14.63
N ALA A 300 -10.03 14.96 -14.16
CA ALA A 300 -11.02 16.01 -13.97
C ALA A 300 -10.54 17.11 -13.02
N ALA A 301 -9.92 16.74 -11.89
CA ALA A 301 -9.44 17.67 -10.88
C ALA A 301 -8.12 18.36 -11.28
N GLU A 302 -7.19 17.62 -11.91
CA GLU A 302 -5.85 18.09 -12.25
C GLU A 302 -5.83 18.91 -13.54
N ASP A 303 -6.48 18.40 -14.60
CA ASP A 303 -6.35 18.96 -15.94
C ASP A 303 -7.48 19.92 -16.33
N VAL A 304 -8.73 19.63 -15.92
CA VAL A 304 -9.88 20.53 -16.11
C VAL A 304 -9.98 21.55 -14.98
N GLY A 305 -9.96 21.08 -13.74
CA GLY A 305 -9.87 21.90 -12.53
C GLY A 305 -10.89 23.04 -12.51
N LEU A 306 -10.40 24.25 -12.27
CA LEU A 306 -11.25 25.45 -12.14
C LEU A 306 -11.76 25.99 -13.48
N ALA A 307 -11.28 25.49 -14.62
CA ALA A 307 -11.82 25.91 -15.92
C ALA A 307 -13.27 25.44 -16.11
N ASP A 308 -13.60 24.24 -15.59
CA ASP A 308 -14.95 23.73 -15.49
C ASP A 308 -15.11 22.82 -14.25
N PRO A 309 -15.50 23.36 -13.09
CA PRO A 309 -15.68 22.58 -11.86
C PRO A 309 -16.69 21.44 -11.97
N GLN A 310 -17.61 21.50 -12.96
CA GLN A 310 -18.59 20.44 -13.19
C GLN A 310 -17.92 19.14 -13.63
N ALA A 311 -16.74 19.19 -14.25
CA ALA A 311 -16.00 18.00 -14.65
C ALA A 311 -15.70 17.05 -13.47
N LEU A 312 -15.33 17.59 -12.30
CA LEU A 312 -15.07 16.79 -11.10
C LEU A 312 -16.38 16.18 -10.56
N VAL A 313 -17.50 16.88 -10.64
CA VAL A 313 -18.83 16.37 -10.22
C VAL A 313 -19.24 15.20 -11.09
N VAL A 314 -19.15 15.36 -12.43
CA VAL A 314 -19.44 14.30 -13.41
C VAL A 314 -18.53 13.10 -13.20
N ALA A 315 -17.22 13.31 -13.06
CA ALA A 315 -16.26 12.23 -12.83
C ALA A 315 -16.54 11.45 -11.53
N ASN A 316 -16.91 12.16 -10.45
CA ASN A 316 -17.22 11.51 -9.18
C ASN A 316 -18.55 10.74 -9.25
N ALA A 317 -19.57 11.27 -9.88
CA ALA A 317 -20.83 10.57 -10.12
C ALA A 317 -20.62 9.30 -10.96
N ALA A 318 -19.82 9.38 -12.03
CA ALA A 318 -19.47 8.26 -12.88
C ALA A 318 -18.66 7.20 -12.10
N ALA A 319 -17.73 7.62 -11.23
CA ALA A 319 -16.95 6.70 -10.39
C ALA A 319 -17.83 5.93 -9.42
N GLN A 320 -18.78 6.60 -8.76
CA GLN A 320 -19.75 5.96 -7.86
C GLN A 320 -20.69 5.01 -8.60
N ALA A 321 -21.22 5.42 -9.75
CA ALA A 321 -22.06 4.56 -10.59
C ALA A 321 -21.30 3.32 -11.06
N ALA A 322 -20.06 3.49 -11.51
CA ALA A 322 -19.21 2.41 -11.98
C ALA A 322 -18.88 1.40 -10.88
N ASP A 323 -18.63 1.87 -9.64
CA ASP A 323 -18.39 1.02 -8.47
C ASP A 323 -19.65 0.24 -8.06
N PHE A 324 -20.82 0.86 -8.22
CA PHE A 324 -22.11 0.23 -7.89
C PHE A 324 -22.53 -0.85 -8.90
N VAL A 325 -22.39 -0.59 -10.22
CA VAL A 325 -22.87 -1.52 -11.25
C VAL A 325 -21.82 -2.56 -11.65
N GLY A 326 -20.52 -2.23 -11.59
CA GLY A 326 -19.44 -3.12 -12.02
C GLY A 326 -19.35 -3.32 -13.54
N TRP A 327 -18.36 -4.13 -13.98
CA TRP A 327 -18.26 -4.53 -15.39
C TRP A 327 -19.35 -5.56 -15.76
N PRO A 328 -19.91 -5.53 -16.97
CA PRO A 328 -19.53 -4.67 -18.11
C PRO A 328 -20.20 -3.28 -18.14
N GLU A 329 -21.26 -3.01 -17.37
CA GLU A 329 -22.08 -1.81 -17.46
C GLU A 329 -21.33 -0.55 -17.01
N ALA A 330 -20.32 -0.67 -16.15
CA ALA A 330 -19.48 0.44 -15.67
C ALA A 330 -18.80 1.22 -16.82
N GLN A 331 -18.65 0.62 -18.00
CA GLN A 331 -18.10 1.30 -19.18
C GLN A 331 -18.94 2.51 -19.62
N ILE A 332 -20.26 2.49 -19.39
CA ILE A 332 -21.18 3.53 -19.87
C ILE A 332 -20.97 4.85 -19.12
N PRO A 333 -21.11 4.91 -17.77
CA PRO A 333 -20.87 6.15 -17.03
C PRO A 333 -19.41 6.62 -17.12
N LEU A 334 -18.44 5.71 -17.23
CA LEU A 334 -17.04 6.08 -17.41
C LEU A 334 -16.78 6.70 -18.78
N ALA A 335 -17.37 6.18 -19.86
CA ALA A 335 -17.26 6.77 -21.19
C ALA A 335 -17.88 8.16 -21.26
N GLU A 336 -19.05 8.39 -20.62
CA GLU A 336 -19.67 9.71 -20.51
C GLU A 336 -18.74 10.71 -19.84
N ALA A 337 -18.17 10.36 -18.69
CA ALA A 337 -17.23 11.23 -17.96
C ALA A 337 -15.97 11.52 -18.78
N VAL A 338 -15.42 10.50 -19.47
CA VAL A 338 -14.23 10.64 -20.33
C VAL A 338 -14.49 11.64 -21.47
N CYS A 339 -15.64 11.51 -22.15
CA CYS A 339 -16.03 12.45 -23.20
C CYS A 339 -16.20 13.87 -22.65
N TYR A 340 -16.85 14.01 -21.49
CA TYR A 340 -17.03 15.32 -20.86
C TYR A 340 -15.68 15.98 -20.55
N ILE A 341 -14.77 15.24 -19.88
CA ILE A 341 -13.44 15.74 -19.48
C ILE A 341 -12.61 16.10 -20.72
N ALA A 342 -12.64 15.28 -21.78
CA ALA A 342 -11.88 15.55 -22.98
C ALA A 342 -12.32 16.86 -23.63
N ASN A 343 -13.62 17.13 -23.70
CA ASN A 343 -14.17 18.34 -24.32
C ASN A 343 -14.17 19.58 -23.43
N ALA A 344 -13.99 19.43 -22.12
CA ALA A 344 -13.98 20.57 -21.19
C ALA A 344 -12.74 21.47 -21.38
N PRO A 345 -12.84 22.78 -21.10
CA PRO A 345 -11.68 23.67 -21.05
C PRO A 345 -10.70 23.19 -19.97
N LYS A 346 -9.42 23.49 -20.14
CA LYS A 346 -8.36 22.96 -19.26
C LYS A 346 -7.73 24.05 -18.40
N SER A 347 -7.54 23.74 -17.09
CA SER A 347 -6.75 24.54 -16.15
C SER A 347 -6.17 23.66 -15.05
N ASN A 348 -4.86 23.66 -14.93
CA ASN A 348 -4.14 22.96 -13.85
C ASN A 348 -3.68 23.89 -12.72
N THR A 349 -4.25 25.09 -12.63
CA THR A 349 -3.78 26.14 -11.71
C THR A 349 -3.86 25.77 -10.25
N ALA A 350 -4.91 25.03 -9.85
CA ALA A 350 -5.05 24.51 -8.48
C ALA A 350 -3.97 23.48 -8.16
N TYR A 351 -3.68 22.55 -9.08
CA TYR A 351 -2.60 21.56 -8.94
C TYR A 351 -1.23 22.24 -8.84
N MET A 352 -0.92 23.17 -9.72
CA MET A 352 0.35 23.92 -9.68
C MET A 352 0.46 24.77 -8.42
N GLY A 353 -0.64 25.36 -7.97
CA GLY A 353 -0.70 26.19 -6.76
C GLY A 353 -0.35 25.40 -5.51
N ILE A 354 -0.99 24.25 -5.29
CA ILE A 354 -0.68 23.39 -4.12
C ILE A 354 0.72 22.78 -4.22
N ALA A 355 1.18 22.42 -5.41
CA ALA A 355 2.52 21.88 -5.59
C ALA A 355 3.60 22.92 -5.19
N LYS A 356 3.43 24.18 -5.61
CA LYS A 356 4.31 25.30 -5.25
C LYS A 356 4.27 25.58 -3.74
N ALA A 357 3.08 25.64 -3.14
CA ALA A 357 2.92 25.87 -1.71
C ALA A 357 3.60 24.76 -0.88
N ARG A 358 3.44 23.50 -1.27
CA ARG A 358 4.13 22.37 -0.62
C ARG A 358 5.65 22.41 -0.77
N ALA A 359 6.14 22.87 -1.91
CA ALA A 359 7.59 23.06 -2.11
C ALA A 359 8.15 24.15 -1.15
N ASP A 360 7.46 25.27 -1.00
CA ASP A 360 7.84 26.31 -0.05
C ASP A 360 7.87 25.78 1.39
N VAL A 361 6.83 25.09 1.84
CA VAL A 361 6.75 24.52 3.20
C VAL A 361 7.88 23.52 3.49
N ARG A 362 8.36 22.80 2.46
CA ARG A 362 9.45 21.82 2.62
C ARG A 362 10.84 22.43 2.62
N ASN A 363 11.03 23.52 1.86
CA ASN A 363 12.36 23.98 1.49
C ASN A 363 12.75 25.31 2.12
N ARG A 364 11.81 26.03 2.77
CA ARG A 364 12.08 27.33 3.38
C ARG A 364 11.34 27.51 4.71
N ASN A 365 11.82 28.47 5.53
CA ASN A 365 11.07 28.92 6.68
C ASN A 365 9.87 29.74 6.19
N CYS A 366 8.66 29.27 6.48
CA CYS A 366 7.42 29.91 6.12
C CYS A 366 6.86 30.84 7.18
N GLY A 367 7.57 31.02 8.31
CA GLY A 367 7.15 31.87 9.41
C GLY A 367 5.98 31.35 10.24
N SER A 368 5.48 32.17 11.11
CA SER A 368 4.34 31.86 11.98
C SER A 368 3.04 32.44 11.41
N VAL A 369 1.93 31.78 11.73
CA VAL A 369 0.59 32.31 11.39
C VAL A 369 0.43 33.73 11.99
N PRO A 370 -0.02 34.72 11.22
CA PRO A 370 -0.29 36.08 11.69
C PRO A 370 -1.19 36.08 12.93
N LYS A 371 -0.89 36.95 13.92
CA LYS A 371 -1.58 36.93 15.21
C LYS A 371 -3.10 37.09 15.11
N HIS A 372 -3.57 37.95 14.23
CA HIS A 372 -5.01 38.19 14.01
C HIS A 372 -5.75 36.99 13.41
N LEU A 373 -5.05 36.04 12.76
CA LEU A 373 -5.62 34.80 12.21
C LEU A 373 -5.58 33.63 13.17
N ARG A 374 -4.89 33.75 14.32
CA ARG A 374 -4.78 32.68 15.30
C ARG A 374 -6.09 32.48 16.04
N ASP A 375 -6.36 31.25 16.47
CA ASP A 375 -7.55 30.92 17.25
C ASP A 375 -7.66 31.81 18.50
N ALA A 376 -8.85 32.39 18.68
CA ALA A 376 -9.20 33.28 19.78
C ALA A 376 -10.26 32.70 20.72
N HIS A 377 -10.69 31.43 20.54
CA HIS A 377 -11.81 30.82 21.27
C HIS A 377 -11.41 30.21 22.63
N TYR A 378 -10.20 30.44 23.13
CA TYR A 378 -9.75 29.92 24.42
C TYR A 378 -9.45 31.04 25.43
N PRO A 379 -9.62 30.77 26.76
CA PRO A 379 -9.32 31.79 27.79
C PRO A 379 -7.85 32.24 27.72
N GLY A 380 -7.64 33.55 27.63
CA GLY A 380 -6.29 34.15 27.58
C GLY A 380 -5.76 34.42 26.17
N ALA A 381 -6.45 34.02 25.08
CA ALA A 381 -6.03 34.28 23.70
C ALA A 381 -5.76 35.78 23.45
N ALA A 382 -6.64 36.63 23.93
CA ALA A 382 -6.51 38.10 23.81
C ALA A 382 -5.25 38.64 24.49
N LYS A 383 -4.79 38.04 25.62
CA LYS A 383 -3.54 38.45 26.29
C LYS A 383 -2.32 38.13 25.45
N LEU A 384 -2.41 37.17 24.55
CA LEU A 384 -1.37 36.77 23.59
C LEU A 384 -1.49 37.54 22.27
N GLY A 385 -2.50 38.41 22.11
CA GLY A 385 -2.78 39.13 20.88
C GLY A 385 -3.40 38.28 19.77
N HIS A 386 -3.98 37.13 20.12
CA HIS A 386 -4.57 36.21 19.13
C HIS A 386 -5.98 36.68 18.77
N GLY A 387 -6.28 36.71 17.47
CA GLY A 387 -7.58 37.13 16.91
C GLY A 387 -7.88 38.61 17.01
N ILE A 388 -6.96 39.42 17.58
CA ILE A 388 -7.14 40.89 17.66
C ILE A 388 -6.94 41.48 16.27
N ASP A 389 -7.80 42.44 15.91
CA ASP A 389 -7.81 43.14 14.63
C ASP A 389 -8.16 42.26 13.39
N TYR A 390 -8.70 41.08 13.61
CA TYR A 390 -9.24 40.31 12.51
C TYR A 390 -10.46 40.99 11.92
N LYS A 391 -10.38 41.33 10.63
CA LYS A 391 -11.49 41.89 9.88
C LYS A 391 -12.35 40.78 9.32
N TYR A 392 -13.57 40.61 9.85
CA TYR A 392 -14.51 39.60 9.36
C TYR A 392 -15.11 39.97 8.02
N PRO A 393 -14.83 39.25 6.91
CA PRO A 393 -15.19 39.68 5.56
C PRO A 393 -16.69 39.94 5.34
N HIS A 394 -17.57 39.18 6.03
CA HIS A 394 -19.03 39.35 5.91
C HIS A 394 -19.55 40.68 6.45
N ASN A 395 -18.75 41.42 7.22
CA ASN A 395 -19.09 42.77 7.69
C ASN A 395 -18.77 43.85 6.68
N PHE A 396 -18.21 43.48 5.50
CA PHE A 396 -17.76 44.41 4.47
C PHE A 396 -18.52 44.22 3.14
N PRO A 397 -18.69 45.28 2.33
CA PRO A 397 -19.36 45.16 1.06
C PRO A 397 -18.75 44.07 0.16
N GLY A 398 -19.61 43.28 -0.44
CA GLY A 398 -19.18 42.16 -1.29
C GLY A 398 -18.52 40.98 -0.58
N GLY A 399 -18.57 40.96 0.76
CA GLY A 399 -17.98 39.89 1.55
C GLY A 399 -16.45 39.80 1.42
N TRP A 400 -15.80 40.95 1.20
CA TRP A 400 -14.35 41.02 1.02
C TRP A 400 -13.74 42.22 1.73
N VAL A 401 -12.53 42.02 2.26
CA VAL A 401 -11.75 43.09 2.91
C VAL A 401 -10.26 42.79 2.72
N GLU A 402 -9.50 43.84 2.50
CA GLU A 402 -8.05 43.74 2.42
C GLU A 402 -7.45 43.55 3.80
N GLN A 403 -6.78 42.42 3.97
CA GLN A 403 -5.96 42.09 5.16
C GLN A 403 -4.90 41.04 4.78
N GLN A 404 -3.85 40.95 5.58
CA GLN A 404 -2.80 39.96 5.38
C GLN A 404 -3.26 38.59 5.85
N TYR A 405 -3.15 37.57 4.99
CA TYR A 405 -3.45 36.19 5.30
C TYR A 405 -2.20 35.26 5.37
N LEU A 406 -1.16 35.61 4.61
CA LEU A 406 0.09 34.87 4.63
C LEU A 406 1.00 35.35 5.77
N PRO A 407 1.85 34.48 6.32
CA PRO A 407 2.98 34.87 7.19
C PRO A 407 3.84 35.98 6.56
N ASP A 408 4.54 36.74 7.39
CA ASP A 408 5.36 37.86 6.94
C ASP A 408 6.41 37.46 5.90
N GLU A 409 7.00 36.25 6.07
CA GLU A 409 8.00 35.66 5.18
C GLU A 409 7.44 35.28 3.79
N LEU A 410 6.11 35.22 3.68
CA LEU A 410 5.40 34.82 2.46
C LEU A 410 4.59 35.97 1.83
N VAL A 411 4.63 37.18 2.40
CA VAL A 411 3.93 38.33 1.83
C VAL A 411 4.35 38.57 0.38
N GLY A 412 3.36 38.72 -0.50
CA GLY A 412 3.56 38.87 -1.95
C GLY A 412 3.72 37.56 -2.72
N THR A 413 3.80 36.41 -2.04
CA THR A 413 3.84 35.09 -2.71
C THR A 413 2.46 34.80 -3.33
N ARG A 414 2.45 34.37 -4.59
CA ARG A 414 1.25 33.90 -5.28
C ARG A 414 1.37 32.43 -5.62
N TYR A 415 0.47 31.62 -5.10
CA TYR A 415 0.33 30.22 -5.39
C TYR A 415 -0.72 29.95 -6.47
N TYR A 416 -1.87 30.57 -6.35
CA TYR A 416 -2.93 30.50 -7.34
C TYR A 416 -2.80 31.66 -8.34
N ILE A 417 -2.62 31.30 -9.61
CA ILE A 417 -2.55 32.23 -10.73
C ILE A 417 -3.58 31.73 -11.75
N PRO A 418 -4.72 32.46 -11.93
CA PRO A 418 -5.77 32.05 -12.86
C PRO A 418 -5.25 31.83 -14.26
N SER A 419 -5.73 30.79 -14.95
CA SER A 419 -5.37 30.50 -16.35
C SER A 419 -6.07 31.45 -17.35
N GLY A 420 -7.21 32.00 -16.98
CA GLY A 420 -8.11 32.70 -17.88
C GLY A 420 -9.02 31.79 -18.70
N HIS A 421 -8.83 30.48 -18.66
CA HIS A 421 -9.62 29.52 -19.42
C HIS A 421 -10.95 29.19 -18.70
N GLY A 422 -12.02 28.99 -19.48
CA GLY A 422 -13.33 28.66 -18.95
C GLY A 422 -13.79 29.57 -17.82
N GLN A 423 -14.06 28.99 -16.64
CA GLN A 423 -14.47 29.72 -15.43
C GLN A 423 -13.27 30.13 -14.56
N ASP A 424 -12.05 29.70 -14.85
CA ASP A 424 -10.84 30.02 -14.08
C ASP A 424 -10.33 31.44 -14.41
N LYS A 425 -11.13 32.46 -14.08
CA LYS A 425 -10.83 33.87 -14.36
C LYS A 425 -10.25 34.61 -13.17
N GLY A 426 -10.21 33.99 -11.99
CA GLY A 426 -9.82 34.65 -10.74
C GLY A 426 -10.84 35.69 -10.25
N ARG A 427 -10.51 36.35 -9.12
CA ARG A 427 -11.21 37.58 -8.71
C ARG A 427 -10.71 38.74 -9.58
N ARG A 428 -11.63 39.47 -10.15
CA ARG A 428 -11.33 40.75 -10.78
C ARG A 428 -10.97 41.80 -9.75
#